data_6ca381d4dd441cacb494704adbe92a2e
#
_entry.id   6ca381d4dd441cacb494704adbe92a2e
#
_cell.length_a   1.000
_cell.length_b   1.000
_cell.length_c   1.000
_cell.angle_alpha   90.00
_cell.angle_beta   90.00
_cell.angle_gamma   90.00
#
_symmetry.space_group_name_H-M   'P 1'
#
loop_
_entity.id
_entity.type
_entity.pdbx_description
1 polymer ?
#
loop_
_entity_poly.entity_id
_entity_poly.type
_entity_poly.pdbx_seq_one_letter_code
_entity_poly.pdbx_strand_id
1 'polypeptide(L)'
;MATVTYIRESKQSISAMKGVIDYCCQDKKVYDEISNQRLVIGINCDGENAFKEFMATKKSYGKTDGMNFYQYVQSFSPEENITPHQAHEIAIEFAEKAWTGYEVLVATHCDAQHIHSHFVINSVSFENGKKLRQNPNTLNSLRALSDEICRHHNLSTLEPYSKDGMKISTREYRTAVKGQSWKFKLMNDIDKAMNISGSKEDFINTMSIMGYSVTWTDDRKYITYQCPNKMKCRDIKLHNDKYLKGSMENEFRYRQEQYFGKPQAEEQQLTYCDRDRKSTRLNSSH
;
A
#
# COMPACT_ATOMS: atom_id res chain seq x y z
N MET A 1 -4.43 -4.63 0.41
CA MET A 1 -3.57 -3.57 -0.17
C MET A 1 -3.63 -3.66 -1.69
N ALA A 2 -3.98 -2.56 -2.36
CA ALA A 2 -4.01 -2.50 -3.83
C ALA A 2 -2.82 -1.70 -4.38
N THR A 3 -2.45 -1.96 -5.63
CA THR A 3 -1.38 -1.22 -6.30
C THR A 3 -1.71 -0.98 -7.75
N VAL A 4 -1.34 0.21 -8.27
CA VAL A 4 -1.53 0.56 -9.67
C VAL A 4 -0.20 0.53 -10.41
N THR A 5 -0.18 -0.17 -11.55
CA THR A 5 0.99 -0.31 -12.41
C THR A 5 0.64 0.07 -13.84
N TYR A 6 1.48 0.88 -14.47
CA TYR A 6 1.40 1.15 -15.90
C TYR A 6 2.05 0.00 -16.69
N ILE A 7 1.34 -0.53 -17.67
CA ILE A 7 1.87 -1.53 -18.61
C ILE A 7 2.30 -0.81 -19.87
N ARG A 8 3.62 -0.76 -20.09
CA ARG A 8 4.18 -0.14 -21.28
C ARG A 8 4.10 -1.13 -22.44
N GLU A 9 3.12 -0.92 -23.30
CA GLU A 9 3.01 -1.69 -24.54
C GLU A 9 4.07 -1.26 -25.55
N SER A 10 4.82 -2.22 -26.05
CA SER A 10 5.90 -1.99 -27.03
C SER A 10 5.37 -1.64 -28.42
N LYS A 11 4.15 -2.07 -28.74
CA LYS A 11 3.49 -1.84 -30.02
C LYS A 11 2.22 -1.02 -29.81
N GLN A 12 2.12 0.09 -30.52
CA GLN A 12 0.98 1.00 -30.50
C GLN A 12 0.18 0.97 -31.81
N SER A 13 -0.07 -0.24 -32.32
CA SER A 13 -0.92 -0.43 -33.51
C SER A 13 -2.38 -0.71 -33.12
N ILE A 14 -3.29 -0.53 -34.07
CA ILE A 14 -4.71 -0.88 -33.92
C ILE A 14 -4.87 -2.37 -33.61
N SER A 15 -4.08 -3.24 -34.27
CA SER A 15 -4.09 -4.68 -34.01
C SER A 15 -3.58 -5.03 -32.61
N ALA A 16 -2.57 -4.30 -32.09
CA ALA A 16 -2.09 -4.49 -30.73
C ALA A 16 -3.16 -4.08 -29.71
N MET A 17 -3.86 -2.96 -29.93
CA MET A 17 -4.98 -2.55 -29.09
C MET A 17 -6.08 -3.62 -29.07
N LYS A 18 -6.46 -4.16 -30.24
CA LYS A 18 -7.44 -5.25 -30.31
C LYS A 18 -6.97 -6.47 -29.54
N GLY A 19 -5.72 -6.89 -29.74
CA GLY A 19 -5.15 -8.05 -29.06
C GLY A 19 -5.13 -7.90 -27.53
N VAL A 20 -4.86 -6.70 -27.01
CA VAL A 20 -4.91 -6.40 -25.57
C VAL A 20 -6.34 -6.47 -25.05
N ILE A 21 -7.30 -5.89 -25.75
CA ILE A 21 -8.72 -5.95 -25.39
C ILE A 21 -9.19 -7.41 -25.37
N ASP A 22 -8.92 -8.18 -26.45
CA ASP A 22 -9.30 -9.58 -26.57
C ASP A 22 -8.66 -10.43 -25.42
N TYR A 23 -7.40 -10.14 -25.06
CA TYR A 23 -6.72 -10.81 -23.95
C TYR A 23 -7.36 -10.51 -22.59
N CYS A 24 -7.70 -9.25 -22.34
CA CYS A 24 -8.31 -8.84 -21.07
C CYS A 24 -9.71 -9.41 -20.88
N CYS A 25 -10.44 -9.64 -21.99
CA CYS A 25 -11.83 -10.11 -21.98
C CYS A 25 -11.98 -11.64 -22.10
N GLN A 26 -10.90 -12.44 -22.00
CA GLN A 26 -11.00 -13.90 -22.07
C GLN A 26 -11.87 -14.46 -20.94
N ASP A 27 -12.94 -15.20 -21.29
CA ASP A 27 -13.92 -15.71 -20.30
C ASP A 27 -13.29 -16.48 -19.17
N LYS A 28 -12.32 -17.36 -19.46
CA LYS A 28 -11.57 -18.10 -18.42
C LYS A 28 -10.88 -17.25 -17.37
N LYS A 29 -10.74 -15.93 -17.62
CA LYS A 29 -10.05 -14.99 -16.73
C LYS A 29 -11.01 -14.10 -15.96
N VAL A 30 -12.12 -13.73 -16.60
CA VAL A 30 -13.04 -12.71 -16.13
C VAL A 30 -14.34 -13.28 -15.57
N TYR A 31 -14.56 -14.59 -15.69
CA TYR A 31 -15.75 -15.24 -15.18
C TYR A 31 -15.56 -15.62 -13.72
N ASP A 32 -16.37 -15.02 -12.85
CA ASP A 32 -16.41 -15.34 -11.44
C ASP A 32 -17.45 -16.43 -11.19
N GLU A 33 -17.00 -17.65 -10.87
CA GLU A 33 -17.87 -18.80 -10.63
C GLU A 33 -18.76 -18.63 -9.39
N ILE A 34 -18.31 -17.81 -8.42
CA ILE A 34 -19.04 -17.59 -7.15
C ILE A 34 -20.25 -16.70 -7.40
N SER A 35 -20.05 -15.57 -8.08
CA SER A 35 -21.15 -14.64 -8.41
C SER A 35 -21.89 -15.02 -9.69
N ASN A 36 -21.39 -15.99 -10.44
CA ASN A 36 -21.88 -16.41 -11.76
C ASN A 36 -21.95 -15.22 -12.75
N GLN A 37 -20.95 -14.35 -12.70
CA GLN A 37 -20.90 -13.11 -13.48
C GLN A 37 -19.58 -12.97 -14.25
N ARG A 38 -19.68 -12.30 -15.39
CA ARG A 38 -18.53 -11.89 -16.18
C ARG A 38 -18.10 -10.49 -15.74
N LEU A 39 -16.88 -10.35 -15.21
CA LEU A 39 -16.38 -9.12 -14.62
C LEU A 39 -15.69 -8.24 -15.68
N VAL A 40 -16.47 -7.80 -16.67
CA VAL A 40 -16.05 -6.89 -17.74
C VAL A 40 -17.11 -5.82 -17.94
N ILE A 41 -16.69 -4.56 -17.97
CA ILE A 41 -17.55 -3.41 -18.22
C ILE A 41 -16.81 -2.34 -19.03
N GLY A 42 -17.55 -1.55 -19.77
CA GLY A 42 -17.05 -0.33 -20.40
C GLY A 42 -17.49 0.90 -19.62
N ILE A 43 -16.56 1.83 -19.40
CA ILE A 43 -16.86 3.18 -18.91
C ILE A 43 -16.90 4.10 -20.13
N ASN A 44 -18.00 4.81 -20.32
CA ASN A 44 -18.27 5.64 -21.50
C ASN A 44 -18.24 4.85 -22.83
N CYS A 45 -18.36 3.53 -22.78
CA CYS A 45 -18.47 2.65 -23.94
C CYS A 45 -19.15 1.33 -23.55
N ASP A 46 -19.55 0.54 -24.53
CA ASP A 46 -19.98 -0.84 -24.30
C ASP A 46 -18.77 -1.76 -24.17
N GLY A 47 -18.65 -2.47 -23.02
CA GLY A 47 -17.54 -3.38 -22.76
C GLY A 47 -17.36 -4.48 -23.78
N GLU A 48 -18.47 -5.00 -24.36
CA GLU A 48 -18.43 -6.05 -25.40
C GLU A 48 -17.98 -5.49 -26.77
N ASN A 49 -18.21 -4.22 -27.01
CA ASN A 49 -17.89 -3.54 -28.25
C ASN A 49 -16.77 -2.51 -28.11
N ALA A 50 -16.04 -2.49 -27.00
CA ALA A 50 -15.06 -1.47 -26.66
C ALA A 50 -14.05 -1.17 -27.80
N PHE A 51 -13.54 -2.17 -28.48
CA PHE A 51 -12.63 -1.98 -29.61
C PHE A 51 -13.28 -1.17 -30.76
N LYS A 52 -14.54 -1.50 -31.10
CA LYS A 52 -15.25 -0.82 -32.19
C LYS A 52 -15.55 0.63 -31.84
N GLU A 53 -15.93 0.89 -30.59
CA GLU A 53 -16.22 2.24 -30.10
C GLU A 53 -14.97 3.07 -29.99
N PHE A 54 -13.87 2.54 -29.43
CA PHE A 54 -12.57 3.21 -29.47
C PHE A 54 -12.15 3.61 -30.87
N MET A 55 -12.39 2.74 -31.86
CA MET A 55 -12.09 3.04 -33.26
C MET A 55 -13.04 4.05 -33.87
N ALA A 56 -14.32 4.03 -33.49
CA ALA A 56 -15.29 5.04 -33.95
C ALA A 56 -14.91 6.44 -33.47
N THR A 57 -14.60 6.58 -32.17
CA THR A 57 -14.10 7.82 -31.58
C THR A 57 -12.84 8.32 -32.27
N LYS A 58 -11.83 7.46 -32.48
CA LYS A 58 -10.60 7.83 -33.19
C LYS A 58 -10.85 8.32 -34.62
N LYS A 59 -11.72 7.63 -35.34
CA LYS A 59 -12.07 7.99 -36.71
C LYS A 59 -12.83 9.31 -36.75
N SER A 60 -13.80 9.54 -35.87
CA SER A 60 -14.58 10.78 -35.80
C SER A 60 -13.71 12.01 -35.61
N TYR A 61 -12.60 11.88 -34.86
CA TYR A 61 -11.66 12.99 -34.68
C TYR A 61 -10.40 12.91 -35.56
N GLY A 62 -10.32 11.96 -36.52
CA GLY A 62 -9.18 11.80 -37.42
C GLY A 62 -7.85 11.46 -36.71
N LYS A 63 -7.90 10.71 -35.56
CA LYS A 63 -6.74 10.46 -34.72
C LYS A 63 -6.44 8.96 -34.57
N THR A 64 -6.11 8.31 -35.67
CA THR A 64 -5.84 6.87 -35.74
C THR A 64 -4.38 6.49 -35.63
N ASP A 65 -3.46 7.44 -35.57
CA ASP A 65 -2.00 7.26 -35.54
C ASP A 65 -1.38 7.59 -34.17
N GLY A 66 -0.11 7.24 -34.01
CA GLY A 66 0.66 7.45 -32.77
C GLY A 66 0.18 6.58 -31.61
N MET A 67 0.05 7.16 -30.42
CA MET A 67 -0.44 6.44 -29.24
C MET A 67 -1.91 6.08 -29.41
N ASN A 68 -2.23 4.78 -29.43
CA ASN A 68 -3.60 4.30 -29.65
C ASN A 68 -4.34 3.99 -28.34
N PHE A 69 -3.65 3.51 -27.33
CA PHE A 69 -4.27 3.16 -26.04
C PHE A 69 -3.24 3.19 -24.91
N TYR A 70 -3.74 3.23 -23.71
CA TYR A 70 -2.95 3.03 -22.50
C TYR A 70 -3.47 1.81 -21.75
N GLN A 71 -2.58 1.12 -21.04
CA GLN A 71 -2.96 0.01 -20.20
C GLN A 71 -2.42 0.18 -18.78
N TYR A 72 -3.31 -0.02 -17.81
CA TYR A 72 -2.97 -0.09 -16.38
C TYR A 72 -3.51 -1.36 -15.78
N VAL A 73 -2.93 -1.73 -14.66
CA VAL A 73 -3.40 -2.85 -13.84
C VAL A 73 -3.45 -2.40 -12.39
N GLN A 74 -4.59 -2.61 -11.74
CA GLN A 74 -4.75 -2.53 -10.29
C GLN A 74 -4.72 -3.96 -9.74
N SER A 75 -3.78 -4.27 -8.85
CA SER A 75 -3.63 -5.60 -8.27
C SER A 75 -3.82 -5.55 -6.77
N PHE A 76 -4.59 -6.50 -6.23
CA PHE A 76 -4.82 -6.64 -4.80
C PHE A 76 -3.87 -7.69 -4.20
N SER A 77 -3.50 -7.50 -2.93
CA SER A 77 -2.68 -8.49 -2.22
C SER A 77 -3.46 -9.80 -2.05
N PRO A 78 -2.81 -10.97 -2.19
CA PRO A 78 -3.44 -12.25 -1.86
C PRO A 78 -3.89 -12.37 -0.39
N GLU A 79 -3.31 -11.55 0.49
CA GLU A 79 -3.67 -11.50 1.92
C GLU A 79 -4.88 -10.60 2.19
N GLU A 80 -5.38 -9.87 1.18
CA GLU A 80 -6.54 -9.01 1.31
C GLU A 80 -7.81 -9.84 1.21
N ASN A 81 -8.70 -9.65 2.18
CA ASN A 81 -10.00 -10.32 2.17
C ASN A 81 -10.96 -9.57 1.24
N ILE A 82 -10.83 -9.81 -0.06
CA ILE A 82 -11.63 -9.18 -1.10
C ILE A 82 -12.13 -10.22 -2.10
N THR A 83 -13.40 -10.11 -2.48
CA THR A 83 -13.96 -10.95 -3.54
C THR A 83 -13.67 -10.38 -4.93
N PRO A 84 -13.70 -11.20 -6.01
CA PRO A 84 -13.55 -10.70 -7.38
C PRO A 84 -14.57 -9.61 -7.74
N HIS A 85 -15.81 -9.75 -7.29
CA HIS A 85 -16.88 -8.79 -7.51
C HIS A 85 -16.57 -7.44 -6.83
N GLN A 86 -16.18 -7.45 -5.54
CA GLN A 86 -15.77 -6.23 -4.84
C GLN A 86 -14.56 -5.54 -5.49
N ALA A 87 -13.57 -6.32 -5.95
CA ALA A 87 -12.43 -5.79 -6.68
C ALA A 87 -12.85 -5.13 -8.00
N HIS A 88 -13.87 -5.70 -8.67
CA HIS A 88 -14.44 -5.14 -9.89
C HIS A 88 -15.17 -3.83 -9.64
N GLU A 89 -15.98 -3.73 -8.60
CA GLU A 89 -16.66 -2.49 -8.18
C GLU A 89 -15.66 -1.37 -7.87
N ILE A 90 -14.59 -1.69 -7.13
CA ILE A 90 -13.50 -0.75 -6.84
C ILE A 90 -12.79 -0.30 -8.13
N ALA A 91 -12.59 -1.22 -9.06
CA ALA A 91 -11.99 -0.90 -10.35
C ALA A 91 -12.88 0.00 -11.22
N ILE A 92 -14.19 -0.17 -11.18
CA ILE A 92 -15.16 0.70 -11.85
C ILE A 92 -15.06 2.11 -11.28
N GLU A 93 -15.20 2.26 -9.96
CA GLU A 93 -15.09 3.57 -9.29
C GLU A 93 -13.74 4.26 -9.59
N PHE A 94 -12.67 3.47 -9.60
CA PHE A 94 -11.35 3.99 -9.95
C PHE A 94 -11.28 4.48 -11.40
N ALA A 95 -11.81 3.72 -12.36
CA ALA A 95 -11.79 4.09 -13.76
C ALA A 95 -12.59 5.36 -14.07
N GLU A 96 -13.78 5.50 -13.46
CA GLU A 96 -14.65 6.67 -13.59
C GLU A 96 -13.96 7.95 -13.12
N LYS A 97 -13.27 7.90 -12.00
CA LYS A 97 -12.55 9.03 -11.42
C LYS A 97 -11.23 9.34 -12.12
N ALA A 98 -10.52 8.30 -12.58
CA ALA A 98 -9.17 8.42 -13.12
C ALA A 98 -9.13 8.95 -14.56
N TRP A 99 -10.10 8.59 -15.39
CA TRP A 99 -10.08 8.88 -16.83
C TRP A 99 -11.39 9.50 -17.34
N THR A 100 -11.87 10.51 -16.64
CA THR A 100 -13.06 11.27 -17.03
C THR A 100 -12.95 11.78 -18.48
N GLY A 101 -14.00 11.56 -19.28
CA GLY A 101 -14.05 11.98 -20.69
C GLY A 101 -13.29 11.05 -21.65
N TYR A 102 -12.86 9.86 -21.18
CA TYR A 102 -12.28 8.83 -22.03
C TYR A 102 -13.09 7.53 -21.91
N GLU A 103 -13.07 6.75 -22.99
CA GLU A 103 -13.62 5.40 -23.01
C GLU A 103 -12.60 4.46 -22.36
N VAL A 104 -13.05 3.63 -21.41
CA VAL A 104 -12.21 2.70 -20.67
C VAL A 104 -12.86 1.33 -20.61
N LEU A 105 -12.14 0.29 -21.02
CA LEU A 105 -12.51 -1.08 -20.75
C LEU A 105 -11.92 -1.48 -19.40
N VAL A 106 -12.75 -1.97 -18.49
CA VAL A 106 -12.38 -2.55 -17.20
C VAL A 106 -12.65 -4.05 -17.22
N ALA A 107 -11.62 -4.85 -16.95
CA ALA A 107 -11.73 -6.30 -16.91
C ALA A 107 -11.01 -6.84 -15.67
N THR A 108 -11.73 -7.51 -14.77
CA THR A 108 -11.17 -8.09 -13.55
C THR A 108 -10.88 -9.57 -13.74
N HIS A 109 -9.64 -9.97 -13.54
CA HIS A 109 -9.16 -11.34 -13.67
C HIS A 109 -9.22 -12.06 -12.32
N CYS A 110 -9.82 -13.26 -12.34
CA CYS A 110 -10.02 -14.14 -11.18
C CYS A 110 -9.20 -15.43 -11.26
N ASP A 111 -8.53 -15.69 -12.39
CA ASP A 111 -7.82 -16.92 -12.70
C ASP A 111 -6.43 -17.05 -12.03
N ALA A 112 -5.94 -15.98 -11.40
CA ALA A 112 -4.62 -15.91 -10.81
C ALA A 112 -4.68 -16.00 -9.26
N GLN A 113 -3.52 -16.27 -8.64
CA GLN A 113 -3.38 -16.30 -7.16
C GLN A 113 -3.76 -14.96 -6.48
N HIS A 114 -3.88 -13.88 -7.23
CA HIS A 114 -4.27 -12.56 -6.75
C HIS A 114 -5.21 -11.91 -7.75
N ILE A 115 -6.26 -11.30 -7.24
CA ILE A 115 -7.25 -10.59 -8.05
C ILE A 115 -6.60 -9.32 -8.61
N HIS A 116 -6.81 -9.05 -9.88
CA HIS A 116 -6.32 -7.84 -10.52
C HIS A 116 -7.24 -7.38 -11.64
N SER A 117 -7.37 -6.07 -11.77
CA SER A 117 -8.21 -5.43 -12.78
C SER A 117 -7.36 -4.73 -13.83
N HIS A 118 -7.61 -5.03 -15.09
CA HIS A 118 -7.02 -4.37 -16.24
C HIS A 118 -7.88 -3.19 -16.68
N PHE A 119 -7.22 -2.10 -17.02
CA PHE A 119 -7.83 -0.91 -17.63
C PHE A 119 -7.19 -0.70 -18.99
N VAL A 120 -8.00 -0.73 -20.03
CA VAL A 120 -7.57 -0.35 -21.40
C VAL A 120 -8.26 0.95 -21.74
N ILE A 121 -7.49 2.02 -21.88
CA ILE A 121 -8.00 3.38 -22.03
C ILE A 121 -7.81 3.82 -23.48
N ASN A 122 -8.88 4.28 -24.13
CA ASN A 122 -8.78 4.94 -25.41
C ASN A 122 -7.91 6.19 -25.29
N SER A 123 -6.93 6.34 -26.18
CA SER A 123 -6.04 7.50 -26.15
C SER A 123 -6.70 8.82 -26.57
N VAL A 124 -7.91 8.77 -27.15
CA VAL A 124 -8.66 9.92 -27.66
C VAL A 124 -9.92 10.11 -26.83
N SER A 125 -10.14 11.31 -26.30
CA SER A 125 -11.36 11.67 -25.59
C SER A 125 -12.57 11.62 -26.53
N PHE A 126 -13.65 10.99 -26.10
CA PHE A 126 -14.90 10.97 -26.87
C PHE A 126 -15.63 12.31 -26.81
N GLU A 127 -15.38 13.14 -25.80
CA GLU A 127 -16.02 14.44 -25.62
C GLU A 127 -15.43 15.52 -26.55
N ASN A 128 -14.09 15.56 -26.67
CA ASN A 128 -13.42 16.70 -27.30
C ASN A 128 -12.27 16.32 -28.24
N GLY A 129 -12.04 15.04 -28.45
CA GLY A 129 -11.00 14.51 -29.33
C GLY A 129 -9.55 14.76 -28.85
N LYS A 130 -9.31 15.27 -27.65
CA LYS A 130 -7.96 15.47 -27.15
C LYS A 130 -7.31 14.12 -26.83
N LYS A 131 -6.03 13.98 -27.18
CA LYS A 131 -5.26 12.80 -26.79
C LYS A 131 -4.91 12.87 -25.31
N LEU A 132 -5.10 11.76 -24.62
CA LEU A 132 -4.66 11.57 -23.23
C LEU A 132 -3.14 11.78 -23.14
N ARG A 133 -2.72 12.64 -22.26
CA ARG A 133 -1.30 12.92 -22.00
C ARG A 133 -0.94 12.37 -20.62
N GLN A 134 0.21 11.72 -20.57
CA GLN A 134 0.77 11.23 -19.32
C GLN A 134 2.11 11.92 -19.06
N ASN A 135 2.37 12.17 -17.80
CA ASN A 135 3.64 12.72 -17.30
C ASN A 135 4.20 11.81 -16.18
N PRO A 136 5.43 12.03 -15.72
CA PRO A 136 6.02 11.19 -14.67
C PRO A 136 5.20 11.10 -13.36
N ASN A 137 4.38 12.11 -13.08
CA ASN A 137 3.55 12.15 -11.86
C ASN A 137 2.19 11.46 -12.03
N THR A 138 1.73 11.21 -13.26
CA THR A 138 0.42 10.59 -13.54
C THR A 138 0.25 9.28 -12.76
N LEU A 139 1.25 8.40 -12.76
CA LEU A 139 1.18 7.13 -12.05
C LEU A 139 1.07 7.32 -10.52
N ASN A 140 1.75 8.31 -9.97
CA ASN A 140 1.68 8.61 -8.54
C ASN A 140 0.30 9.14 -8.15
N SER A 141 -0.30 10.01 -8.99
CA SER A 141 -1.66 10.50 -8.78
C SER A 141 -2.70 9.37 -8.86
N LEU A 142 -2.54 8.44 -9.82
CA LEU A 142 -3.40 7.26 -9.94
C LEU A 142 -3.27 6.33 -8.72
N ARG A 143 -2.07 6.16 -8.19
CA ARG A 143 -1.86 5.38 -6.96
C ARG A 143 -2.52 6.03 -5.75
N ALA A 144 -2.37 7.34 -5.59
CA ALA A 144 -3.02 8.08 -4.51
C ALA A 144 -4.55 7.98 -4.57
N LEU A 145 -5.14 8.07 -5.77
CA LEU A 145 -6.56 7.87 -5.99
C LEU A 145 -7.00 6.44 -5.65
N SER A 146 -6.23 5.43 -6.08
CA SER A 146 -6.49 4.04 -5.74
C SER A 146 -6.45 3.80 -4.22
N ASP A 147 -5.48 4.39 -3.52
CA ASP A 147 -5.35 4.28 -2.07
C ASP A 147 -6.52 4.98 -1.34
N GLU A 148 -7.00 6.11 -1.86
CA GLU A 148 -8.18 6.80 -1.33
C GLU A 148 -9.43 5.93 -1.46
N ILE A 149 -9.69 5.36 -2.63
CA ILE A 149 -10.83 4.48 -2.87
C ILE A 149 -10.73 3.22 -1.99
N CYS A 150 -9.54 2.59 -1.91
CA CYS A 150 -9.35 1.42 -1.05
C CYS A 150 -9.66 1.71 0.42
N ARG A 151 -9.28 2.88 0.93
CA ARG A 151 -9.63 3.30 2.31
C ARG A 151 -11.13 3.46 2.50
N HIS A 152 -11.86 4.00 1.53
CA HIS A 152 -13.33 4.10 1.58
C HIS A 152 -14.00 2.72 1.62
N HIS A 153 -13.38 1.71 0.99
CA HIS A 153 -13.84 0.32 1.03
C HIS A 153 -13.25 -0.50 2.18
N ASN A 154 -12.64 0.14 3.19
CA ASN A 154 -12.00 -0.50 4.36
C ASN A 154 -10.89 -1.50 4.00
N LEU A 155 -10.23 -1.30 2.87
CA LEU A 155 -9.08 -2.11 2.46
C LEU A 155 -7.78 -1.48 2.95
N SER A 156 -6.78 -2.33 3.18
CA SER A 156 -5.44 -1.87 3.55
C SER A 156 -4.77 -1.09 2.41
N THR A 157 -4.06 -0.02 2.74
CA THR A 157 -3.29 0.77 1.78
C THR A 157 -1.81 0.77 2.15
N LEU A 158 -0.95 1.05 1.17
CA LEU A 158 0.44 1.37 1.45
C LEU A 158 0.49 2.75 2.13
N GLU A 159 1.22 2.83 3.26
CA GLU A 159 1.50 4.13 3.86
C GLU A 159 2.08 5.08 2.80
N PRO A 160 1.54 6.32 2.70
CA PRO A 160 2.06 7.28 1.73
C PRO A 160 3.55 7.50 2.00
N TYR A 161 4.35 7.53 0.94
CA TYR A 161 5.75 7.93 1.04
C TYR A 161 5.86 9.25 1.82
N SER A 162 6.53 9.24 2.97
CA SER A 162 6.99 10.48 3.56
C SER A 162 7.96 11.12 2.55
N LYS A 163 7.92 12.44 2.37
CA LYS A 163 8.84 13.15 1.45
C LYS A 163 10.31 12.90 1.79
N ASP A 164 10.58 12.49 3.01
CA ASP A 164 11.90 12.17 3.58
C ASP A 164 12.19 10.67 3.67
N GLY A 165 11.24 9.80 3.27
CA GLY A 165 11.39 8.34 3.32
C GLY A 165 12.26 7.77 2.20
N MET A 166 12.97 6.66 2.49
CA MET A 166 13.75 5.93 1.50
C MET A 166 12.87 5.45 0.34
N LYS A 167 13.24 5.82 -0.89
CA LYS A 167 12.52 5.46 -2.11
C LYS A 167 12.56 3.93 -2.32
N ILE A 168 11.39 3.30 -2.31
CA ILE A 168 11.25 1.89 -2.75
C ILE A 168 11.45 1.85 -4.27
N SER A 169 12.30 0.98 -4.76
CA SER A 169 12.45 0.82 -6.20
C SER A 169 11.17 0.24 -6.82
N THR A 170 10.86 0.60 -8.06
CA THR A 170 9.68 0.06 -8.79
C THR A 170 9.67 -1.48 -8.82
N ARG A 171 10.87 -2.11 -8.87
CA ARG A 171 11.01 -3.57 -8.82
C ARG A 171 10.62 -4.13 -7.46
N GLU A 172 11.08 -3.51 -6.37
CA GLU A 172 10.80 -3.90 -5.00
C GLU A 172 9.32 -3.72 -4.67
N TYR A 173 8.73 -2.60 -5.11
CA TYR A 173 7.30 -2.34 -5.05
C TYR A 173 6.49 -3.44 -5.75
N ARG A 174 6.81 -3.80 -7.01
CA ARG A 174 6.12 -4.88 -7.74
C ARG A 174 6.26 -6.24 -7.07
N THR A 175 7.38 -6.51 -6.44
CA THR A 175 7.60 -7.77 -5.71
C THR A 175 6.81 -7.81 -4.40
N ALA A 176 6.68 -6.65 -3.74
CA ALA A 176 5.86 -6.50 -2.54
C ALA A 176 4.38 -6.79 -2.83
N VAL A 177 3.86 -6.22 -3.93
CA VAL A 177 2.49 -6.40 -4.39
C VAL A 177 2.14 -7.85 -4.66
N LYS A 178 3.08 -8.61 -5.23
CA LYS A 178 2.89 -10.05 -5.50
C LYS A 178 2.98 -10.93 -4.25
N GLY A 179 3.05 -10.34 -3.05
CA GLY A 179 3.28 -11.10 -1.82
C GLY A 179 4.67 -11.79 -1.76
N GLN A 180 5.54 -11.52 -2.73
CA GLN A 180 6.84 -12.17 -2.88
C GLN A 180 7.99 -11.36 -2.25
N SER A 181 7.71 -10.19 -1.70
CA SER A 181 8.74 -9.39 -1.04
C SER A 181 8.98 -9.89 0.38
N TRP A 182 10.10 -10.58 0.56
CA TRP A 182 10.56 -11.01 1.88
C TRP A 182 10.75 -9.83 2.86
N LYS A 183 11.05 -8.62 2.38
CA LYS A 183 11.14 -7.43 3.24
C LYS A 183 9.77 -6.98 3.75
N PHE A 184 8.74 -6.98 2.91
CA PHE A 184 7.38 -6.65 3.37
C PHE A 184 6.85 -7.69 4.33
N LYS A 185 7.12 -8.98 4.08
CA LYS A 185 6.83 -10.03 5.06
C LYS A 185 7.54 -9.77 6.39
N LEU A 186 8.84 -9.43 6.35
CA LEU A 186 9.60 -9.07 7.54
C LEU A 186 8.97 -7.86 8.26
N MET A 187 8.58 -6.80 7.54
CA MET A 187 7.93 -5.61 8.14
C MET A 187 6.61 -5.97 8.82
N ASN A 188 5.75 -6.75 8.18
CA ASN A 188 4.50 -7.22 8.77
C ASN A 188 4.74 -8.09 10.02
N ASP A 189 5.73 -8.95 9.99
CA ASP A 189 6.06 -9.82 11.13
C ASP A 189 6.69 -9.01 12.28
N ILE A 190 7.47 -7.96 11.99
CA ILE A 190 7.93 -6.98 13.00
C ILE A 190 6.73 -6.27 13.64
N ASP A 191 5.77 -5.77 12.83
CA ASP A 191 4.57 -5.11 13.36
C ASP A 191 3.76 -6.04 14.28
N LYS A 192 3.56 -7.30 13.90
CA LYS A 192 2.90 -8.31 14.74
C LYS A 192 3.67 -8.54 16.04
N ALA A 193 4.99 -8.72 15.96
CA ALA A 193 5.83 -8.92 17.14
C ALA A 193 5.82 -7.70 18.06
N MET A 194 5.90 -6.49 17.51
CA MET A 194 5.80 -5.22 18.27
C MET A 194 4.46 -5.09 19.01
N ASN A 195 3.35 -5.52 18.39
CA ASN A 195 2.02 -5.42 19.00
C ASN A 195 1.84 -6.32 20.23
N ILE A 196 2.54 -7.45 20.31
CA ILE A 196 2.40 -8.42 21.39
C ILE A 196 3.54 -8.40 22.42
N SER A 197 4.64 -7.68 22.12
CA SER A 197 5.82 -7.62 22.98
C SER A 197 5.79 -6.39 23.89
N GLY A 198 6.05 -6.59 25.17
CA GLY A 198 6.17 -5.51 26.16
C GLY A 198 7.58 -4.96 26.32
N SER A 199 8.60 -5.71 25.90
CA SER A 199 10.01 -5.35 26.04
C SER A 199 10.82 -5.72 24.80
N LYS A 200 12.07 -5.22 24.73
CA LYS A 200 13.06 -5.58 23.71
C LYS A 200 13.34 -7.09 23.70
N GLU A 201 13.46 -7.67 24.86
CA GLU A 201 13.72 -9.11 25.06
C GLU A 201 12.56 -9.95 24.56
N ASP A 202 11.33 -9.57 24.90
CA ASP A 202 10.11 -10.23 24.43
C ASP A 202 9.99 -10.15 22.90
N PHE A 203 10.32 -9.01 22.33
CA PHE A 203 10.33 -8.82 20.88
C PHE A 203 11.33 -9.75 20.19
N ILE A 204 12.56 -9.83 20.70
CA ILE A 204 13.59 -10.72 20.16
C ILE A 204 13.14 -12.19 20.23
N ASN A 205 12.55 -12.59 21.36
CA ASN A 205 12.02 -13.94 21.56
C ASN A 205 10.86 -14.23 20.61
N THR A 206 9.92 -13.30 20.47
CA THR A 206 8.78 -13.42 19.54
C THR A 206 9.26 -13.58 18.10
N MET A 207 10.18 -12.75 17.67
CA MET A 207 10.77 -12.84 16.32
C MET A 207 11.52 -14.18 16.13
N SER A 208 12.19 -14.68 17.16
CA SER A 208 12.86 -16.00 17.13
C SER A 208 11.86 -17.14 16.95
N ILE A 209 10.71 -17.11 17.64
CA ILE A 209 9.61 -18.07 17.47
C ILE A 209 9.07 -18.03 16.03
N MET A 210 8.99 -16.84 15.40
CA MET A 210 8.60 -16.67 14.00
C MET A 210 9.69 -17.09 13.00
N GLY A 211 10.85 -17.56 13.46
CA GLY A 211 11.96 -18.06 12.64
C GLY A 211 12.94 -16.99 12.18
N TYR A 212 12.92 -15.78 12.77
CA TYR A 212 13.87 -14.72 12.51
C TYR A 212 14.98 -14.70 13.53
N SER A 213 16.21 -14.34 13.12
CA SER A 213 17.29 -14.00 14.05
C SER A 213 17.45 -12.48 14.09
N VAL A 214 17.36 -11.90 15.28
CA VAL A 214 17.48 -10.45 15.49
C VAL A 214 18.77 -10.15 16.23
N THR A 215 19.64 -9.33 15.63
CA THR A 215 20.83 -8.81 16.31
C THR A 215 20.55 -7.36 16.70
N TRP A 216 20.26 -7.16 17.99
CA TRP A 216 19.95 -5.86 18.59
C TRP A 216 20.74 -5.68 19.87
N THR A 217 21.95 -5.10 19.74
CA THR A 217 22.88 -4.84 20.84
C THR A 217 23.15 -3.34 20.94
N ASP A 218 23.56 -2.88 22.11
CA ASP A 218 23.71 -1.43 22.37
C ASP A 218 24.92 -0.83 21.67
N ASP A 219 25.95 -1.63 21.43
CA ASP A 219 27.18 -1.28 20.70
C ASP A 219 26.94 -1.08 19.19
N ARG A 220 25.84 -1.60 18.65
CA ARG A 220 25.52 -1.50 17.22
C ARG A 220 24.55 -0.36 16.93
N LYS A 221 24.87 0.40 15.89
CA LYS A 221 24.04 1.52 15.43
C LYS A 221 22.67 1.07 14.88
N TYR A 222 22.56 -0.15 14.34
CA TYR A 222 21.39 -0.66 13.62
C TYR A 222 20.96 -2.01 14.15
N ILE A 223 19.65 -2.27 14.12
CA ILE A 223 19.11 -3.62 14.28
C ILE A 223 19.36 -4.39 12.97
N THR A 224 19.79 -5.65 13.09
CA THR A 224 19.95 -6.52 11.92
C THR A 224 19.04 -7.72 12.06
N TYR A 225 18.19 -7.91 11.07
CA TYR A 225 17.27 -9.05 10.97
C TYR A 225 17.82 -10.07 9.99
N GLN A 226 17.77 -11.34 10.32
CA GLN A 226 18.01 -12.46 9.42
C GLN A 226 16.71 -13.24 9.28
N CYS A 227 16.19 -13.32 8.05
CA CYS A 227 14.96 -14.04 7.73
C CYS A 227 15.17 -15.55 7.63
N PRO A 228 14.11 -16.39 7.72
CA PRO A 228 14.19 -17.85 7.55
C PRO A 228 14.84 -18.28 6.23
N ASN A 229 14.69 -17.49 5.17
CA ASN A 229 15.32 -17.69 3.86
C ASN A 229 16.79 -17.23 3.80
N LYS A 230 17.45 -17.00 4.95
CA LYS A 230 18.86 -16.54 5.12
C LYS A 230 19.14 -15.13 4.60
N MET A 231 18.14 -14.39 4.09
CA MET A 231 18.31 -12.98 3.72
C MET A 231 18.49 -12.12 4.97
N LYS A 232 19.38 -11.11 4.86
CA LYS A 232 19.67 -10.18 5.96
C LYS A 232 19.23 -8.76 5.60
N CYS A 233 18.67 -8.06 6.56
CA CYS A 233 18.25 -6.67 6.41
C CYS A 233 18.57 -5.87 7.67
N ARG A 234 19.03 -4.63 7.50
CA ARG A 234 19.13 -3.65 8.59
C ARG A 234 17.83 -2.85 8.67
N ASP A 235 17.47 -2.41 9.87
CA ASP A 235 16.33 -1.54 10.16
C ASP A 235 16.21 -0.36 9.20
N ILE A 236 17.31 0.36 8.95
CA ILE A 236 17.39 1.49 8.01
C ILE A 236 16.98 1.13 6.56
N LYS A 237 16.83 -0.13 6.21
CA LYS A 237 16.41 -0.60 4.88
C LYS A 237 14.94 -1.04 4.82
N LEU A 238 14.18 -0.85 5.90
CA LEU A 238 12.79 -1.28 6.03
C LEU A 238 11.76 -0.21 5.65
N HIS A 239 12.19 0.87 4.97
CA HIS A 239 11.31 1.86 4.33
C HIS A 239 10.34 2.64 5.24
N ASN A 240 10.44 2.52 6.56
CA ASN A 240 9.64 3.30 7.51
C ASN A 240 10.46 3.54 8.78
N ASP A 241 10.44 4.77 9.28
CA ASP A 241 11.22 5.20 10.45
C ASP A 241 10.77 4.54 11.74
N LYS A 242 9.53 4.00 11.82
CA LYS A 242 9.05 3.25 12.98
C LYS A 242 9.89 2.00 13.29
N TYR A 243 10.58 1.43 12.28
CA TYR A 243 11.44 0.26 12.44
C TYR A 243 12.87 0.59 12.85
N LEU A 244 13.25 1.88 12.86
CA LEU A 244 14.58 2.30 13.30
C LEU A 244 14.80 1.96 14.76
N LYS A 245 16.03 1.58 15.11
CA LYS A 245 16.43 1.20 16.47
C LYS A 245 15.92 2.20 17.51
N GLY A 246 16.18 3.49 17.32
CA GLY A 246 15.76 4.54 18.25
C GLY A 246 14.23 4.67 18.38
N SER A 247 13.48 4.51 17.28
CA SER A 247 12.00 4.56 17.32
C SER A 247 11.43 3.38 18.12
N MET A 248 11.94 2.18 17.89
CA MET A 248 11.52 0.97 18.62
C MET A 248 11.91 1.02 20.10
N GLU A 249 13.09 1.54 20.44
CA GLU A 249 13.53 1.75 21.84
C GLU A 249 12.63 2.76 22.55
N ASN A 250 12.25 3.85 21.88
CA ASN A 250 11.34 4.85 22.43
C ASN A 250 9.95 4.26 22.66
N GLU A 251 9.45 3.44 21.74
CA GLU A 251 8.14 2.78 21.88
C GLU A 251 8.12 1.83 23.09
N PHE A 252 9.15 0.99 23.29
CA PHE A 252 9.22 0.14 24.46
C PHE A 252 9.37 0.94 25.76
N ARG A 253 10.15 2.02 25.77
CA ARG A 253 10.25 2.91 26.92
C ARG A 253 8.90 3.51 27.27
N TYR A 254 8.17 4.04 26.28
CA TYR A 254 6.84 4.59 26.49
C TYR A 254 5.87 3.57 27.08
N ARG A 255 5.89 2.32 26.58
CA ARG A 255 5.05 1.24 27.14
C ARG A 255 5.42 0.91 28.57
N GLN A 256 6.70 0.84 28.90
CA GLN A 256 7.15 0.60 30.26
C GLN A 256 6.73 1.72 31.21
N GLU A 257 6.85 2.99 30.81
CA GLU A 257 6.38 4.13 31.60
C GLU A 257 4.86 4.12 31.84
N GLN A 258 4.09 3.64 30.89
CA GLN A 258 2.63 3.47 31.04
C GLN A 258 2.26 2.31 31.98
N TYR A 259 3.00 1.19 31.96
CA TYR A 259 2.72 0.03 32.76
C TYR A 259 3.22 0.13 34.22
N PHE A 260 4.34 0.83 34.46
CA PHE A 260 4.96 0.89 35.79
C PHE A 260 4.71 2.20 36.53
N GLY A 261 3.93 3.14 35.99
CA GLY A 261 3.67 4.43 36.63
C GLY A 261 4.97 5.22 36.83
N LYS A 262 4.97 6.54 36.67
CA LYS A 262 6.14 7.40 36.87
C LYS A 262 6.84 7.07 38.21
N PRO A 263 8.15 6.82 38.25
CA PRO A 263 8.85 6.69 39.52
C PRO A 263 8.74 8.02 40.27
N GLN A 264 8.23 7.91 41.47
CA GLN A 264 8.25 8.84 42.58
C GLN A 264 9.24 10.02 42.50
N ALA A 265 8.81 11.11 41.88
CA ALA A 265 9.43 12.43 42.06
C ALA A 265 8.70 13.27 43.15
N GLU A 266 7.65 12.72 43.78
CA GLU A 266 6.83 13.48 44.74
C GLU A 266 7.13 13.21 46.23
N GLU A 267 7.95 12.21 46.59
CA GLU A 267 8.27 11.95 48.02
C GLU A 267 9.37 12.85 48.60
N GLN A 268 10.11 13.60 47.81
CA GLN A 268 11.14 14.50 48.38
C GLN A 268 10.64 15.90 48.75
N GLN A 269 9.43 16.30 48.35
CA GLN A 269 8.88 17.59 48.72
C GLN A 269 8.05 17.58 50.02
N LEU A 270 7.60 16.45 50.49
CA LEU A 270 6.84 16.33 51.75
C LEU A 270 7.72 16.27 53.02
N THR A 271 8.99 15.92 52.91
CA THR A 271 9.92 15.91 54.04
C THR A 271 10.54 17.26 54.37
N TYR A 272 10.43 18.28 53.50
CA TYR A 272 10.96 19.60 53.78
C TYR A 272 9.96 20.52 54.52
N CYS A 273 8.66 20.30 54.42
CA CYS A 273 7.65 21.06 55.14
C CYS A 273 7.46 20.68 56.62
N ASP A 274 7.86 19.46 57.03
CA ASP A 274 7.70 19.05 58.45
C ASP A 274 8.86 19.44 59.36
N ARG A 275 10.00 19.90 58.85
CA ARG A 275 11.12 20.41 59.66
C ARG A 275 10.92 21.84 60.12
N ASP A 276 10.18 22.70 59.39
CA ASP A 276 9.93 24.07 59.79
C ASP A 276 8.79 24.25 60.78
N ARG A 277 7.96 23.21 61.02
CA ARG A 277 6.91 23.27 62.05
C ARG A 277 7.37 22.91 63.46
N LYS A 278 8.57 22.34 63.62
CA LYS A 278 9.14 22.01 64.96
C LYS A 278 10.05 23.09 65.54
N SER A 279 10.48 24.11 64.77
CA SER A 279 11.36 25.17 65.31
C SER A 279 10.61 26.41 65.79
N THR A 280 9.30 26.50 65.55
CA THR A 280 8.49 27.71 65.94
C THR A 280 7.70 27.53 67.26
N ARG A 281 7.92 26.41 68.02
CA ARG A 281 7.21 26.19 69.31
C ARG A 281 8.08 26.31 70.56
N LEU A 282 9.28 26.87 70.47
CA LEU A 282 10.22 26.95 71.63
C LEU A 282 10.65 28.36 71.96
N ASN A 283 9.94 29.39 71.56
CA ASN A 283 10.21 30.82 72.06
C ASN A 283 8.95 31.55 72.33
N SER A 284 8.22 31.14 73.41
CA SER A 284 7.26 32.01 74.07
C SER A 284 7.04 31.54 75.50
N SER A 285 8.05 31.80 76.34
CA SER A 285 7.88 31.96 77.82
C SER A 285 9.13 32.61 78.33
N HIS A 286 9.07 33.95 78.37
CA HIS A 286 9.47 34.79 79.49
C HIS A 286 9.03 36.20 79.18
#